data_4657ec91e7f43d1639c176ca08bb5794
#
_entry.id   4657ec91e7f43d1639c176ca08bb5794
#
_cell.length_a   1.000
_cell.length_b   1.000
_cell.length_c   1.000
_cell.angle_alpha   90.00
_cell.angle_beta   90.00
_cell.angle_gamma   90.00
#
_symmetry.space_group_name_H-M   'P 1'
#
loop_
_entity.id
_entity.type
_entity.pdbx_description
1 polymer ?
#
loop_
_entity_poly.entity_id
_entity_poly.type
_entity_poly.pdbx_seq_one_letter_code
_entity_poly.pdbx_strand_id
1 'polypeptide(L)'
;VLHDLGYLDFEEPFTALLNQGMVLQDGAKMSKSKGNLVEFASELREHGADALRVTLAFAGPPEDDIDWADVSVQGSAKFLARAWRVADDVASAPGADFAAGDAELRRHTHHLLADAPGLVEHYKFNVVVARLMDQVNVTRKAIDSGVGPADPAVRESAETIAVILSLFA
;
A
#
# COMPACT_ATOMS: atom_id res chain seq x y z
N VAL A 1 9.12 -37.67 -7.39
CA VAL A 1 10.28 -38.05 -8.25
C VAL A 1 11.59 -37.51 -7.67
N LEU A 2 11.77 -36.16 -7.51
CA LEU A 2 13.04 -35.62 -6.99
C LEU A 2 13.31 -36.03 -5.53
N HIS A 3 12.29 -36.08 -4.69
CA HIS A 3 12.33 -36.60 -3.32
C HIS A 3 12.75 -38.10 -3.36
N ASP A 4 12.10 -38.93 -4.17
CA ASP A 4 12.39 -40.37 -4.27
C ASP A 4 13.82 -40.67 -4.75
N LEU A 5 14.40 -39.74 -5.50
CA LEU A 5 15.79 -39.79 -5.97
C LEU A 5 16.80 -39.24 -4.94
N GLY A 6 16.32 -38.76 -3.78
CA GLY A 6 17.16 -38.23 -2.71
C GLY A 6 17.75 -36.82 -2.95
N TYR A 7 17.21 -36.08 -3.94
CA TYR A 7 17.63 -34.70 -4.20
C TYR A 7 16.92 -33.67 -3.32
N LEU A 8 15.79 -34.02 -2.72
CA LEU A 8 15.01 -33.16 -1.82
C LEU A 8 14.69 -33.92 -0.54
N ASP A 9 14.62 -33.20 0.56
CA ASP A 9 14.25 -33.70 1.89
C ASP A 9 12.74 -33.49 2.22
N PHE A 10 11.96 -32.98 1.28
CA PHE A 10 10.52 -32.75 1.38
C PHE A 10 9.77 -33.33 0.19
N GLU A 11 8.53 -33.75 0.42
CA GLU A 11 7.65 -34.35 -0.60
C GLU A 11 6.86 -33.29 -1.38
N GLU A 12 6.34 -32.28 -0.67
CA GLU A 12 5.50 -31.22 -1.22
C GLU A 12 6.29 -29.89 -1.28
N PRO A 13 6.52 -29.35 -2.50
CA PRO A 13 7.28 -28.12 -2.68
C PRO A 13 6.51 -26.87 -2.24
N PHE A 14 5.18 -26.94 -2.15
CA PHE A 14 4.31 -25.81 -1.79
C PHE A 14 3.51 -26.14 -0.54
N THR A 15 3.71 -25.33 0.51
CA THR A 15 3.02 -25.49 1.80
C THR A 15 1.76 -24.64 1.91
N ALA A 16 1.57 -23.68 0.99
CA ALA A 16 0.39 -22.82 0.95
C ALA A 16 0.02 -22.49 -0.50
N LEU A 17 -1.26 -22.32 -0.75
CA LEU A 17 -1.82 -21.87 -2.03
C LEU A 17 -2.78 -20.72 -1.78
N LEU A 18 -2.50 -19.56 -2.38
CA LEU A 18 -3.42 -18.43 -2.43
C LEU A 18 -4.05 -18.38 -3.83
N ASN A 19 -5.36 -18.63 -3.92
CA ASN A 19 -6.10 -18.43 -5.15
C ASN A 19 -6.54 -16.97 -5.24
N GLN A 20 -6.12 -16.29 -6.30
CA GLN A 20 -6.55 -14.92 -6.56
C GLN A 20 -7.97 -14.89 -7.13
N GLY A 21 -8.72 -13.84 -6.76
CA GLY A 21 -9.94 -13.46 -7.43
C GLY A 21 -9.71 -12.94 -8.85
N MET A 22 -10.77 -12.70 -9.58
CA MET A 22 -10.73 -12.18 -10.95
C MET A 22 -10.93 -10.66 -10.96
N VAL A 23 -10.33 -10.00 -11.94
CA VAL A 23 -10.67 -8.62 -12.28
C VAL A 23 -11.81 -8.66 -13.30
N LEU A 24 -12.94 -8.09 -12.89
CA LEU A 24 -14.18 -7.99 -13.66
C LEU A 24 -14.29 -6.61 -14.30
N GLN A 25 -15.20 -6.46 -15.25
CA GLN A 25 -15.67 -5.18 -15.76
C GLN A 25 -17.18 -5.22 -15.85
N ASP A 26 -17.86 -4.33 -15.10
CA ASP A 26 -19.32 -4.28 -15.00
C ASP A 26 -19.93 -5.64 -14.59
N GLY A 27 -19.37 -6.27 -13.55
CA GLY A 27 -19.80 -7.57 -13.03
C GLY A 27 -19.51 -8.77 -13.92
N ALA A 28 -18.77 -8.60 -15.02
CA ALA A 28 -18.49 -9.68 -15.96
C ALA A 28 -16.99 -9.89 -16.15
N LYS A 29 -16.58 -11.16 -16.32
CA LYS A 29 -15.21 -11.50 -16.69
C LYS A 29 -14.81 -10.78 -17.97
N MET A 30 -13.66 -10.09 -17.94
CA MET A 30 -13.10 -9.42 -19.10
C MET A 30 -12.77 -10.40 -20.21
N SER A 31 -13.17 -10.07 -21.45
CA SER A 31 -12.94 -10.90 -22.62
C SER A 31 -12.86 -10.06 -23.90
N LYS A 32 -11.91 -10.40 -24.77
CA LYS A 32 -11.80 -9.77 -26.10
C LYS A 32 -13.09 -9.91 -26.92
N SER A 33 -13.74 -11.06 -26.85
CA SER A 33 -14.98 -11.34 -27.59
C SER A 33 -16.18 -10.54 -27.08
N LYS A 34 -16.18 -10.12 -25.82
CA LYS A 34 -17.22 -9.27 -25.23
C LYS A 34 -16.97 -7.78 -25.41
N GLY A 35 -15.75 -7.39 -25.78
CA GLY A 35 -15.39 -5.99 -25.94
C GLY A 35 -15.29 -5.19 -24.62
N ASN A 36 -15.27 -5.89 -23.46
CA ASN A 36 -15.24 -5.28 -22.13
C ASN A 36 -13.83 -5.30 -21.50
N LEU A 37 -12.78 -5.23 -22.32
CA LEU A 37 -11.42 -5.14 -21.83
C LEU A 37 -11.06 -3.70 -21.46
N VAL A 38 -10.45 -3.54 -20.29
CA VAL A 38 -9.72 -2.31 -19.95
C VAL A 38 -8.35 -2.36 -20.63
N GLU A 39 -7.99 -1.29 -21.34
CA GLU A 39 -6.69 -1.20 -21.97
C GLU A 39 -5.63 -0.81 -20.94
N PHE A 40 -4.97 -1.81 -20.35
CA PHE A 40 -3.96 -1.61 -19.32
C PHE A 40 -2.83 -0.66 -19.73
N ALA A 41 -2.45 -0.66 -21.00
CA ALA A 41 -1.39 0.23 -21.51
C ALA A 41 -1.77 1.72 -21.46
N SER A 42 -3.04 2.07 -21.61
CA SER A 42 -3.50 3.45 -21.46
C SER A 42 -3.51 3.87 -19.99
N GLU A 43 -4.02 3.04 -19.10
CA GLU A 43 -3.98 3.30 -17.66
C GLU A 43 -2.55 3.49 -17.16
N LEU A 44 -1.62 2.64 -17.62
CA LEU A 44 -0.20 2.74 -17.28
C LEU A 44 0.43 4.04 -17.77
N ARG A 45 0.11 4.49 -18.99
CA ARG A 45 0.63 5.76 -19.53
C ARG A 45 0.06 6.98 -18.82
N GLU A 46 -1.21 6.93 -18.42
CA GLU A 46 -1.90 8.06 -17.80
C GLU A 46 -1.54 8.22 -16.31
N HIS A 47 -1.47 7.12 -15.59
CA HIS A 47 -1.39 7.13 -14.12
C HIS A 47 -0.07 6.58 -13.55
N GLY A 48 0.72 5.87 -14.35
CA GLY A 48 1.96 5.22 -13.91
C GLY A 48 1.73 3.88 -13.21
N ALA A 49 2.82 3.10 -13.07
CA ALA A 49 2.79 1.77 -12.50
C ALA A 49 2.41 1.76 -11.01
N ASP A 50 2.91 2.72 -10.25
CA ASP A 50 2.71 2.79 -8.81
C ASP A 50 1.24 3.02 -8.45
N ALA A 51 0.55 3.92 -9.18
CA ALA A 51 -0.87 4.16 -8.97
C ALA A 51 -1.71 2.90 -9.26
N LEU A 52 -1.37 2.16 -10.32
CA LEU A 52 -2.04 0.90 -10.66
C LEU A 52 -1.81 -0.17 -9.58
N ARG A 53 -0.56 -0.32 -9.12
CA ARG A 53 -0.22 -1.29 -8.07
C ARG A 53 -0.98 -0.99 -6.76
N VAL A 54 -0.97 0.28 -6.33
CA VAL A 54 -1.72 0.71 -5.14
C VAL A 54 -3.22 0.49 -5.33
N THR A 55 -3.77 0.75 -6.52
CA THR A 55 -5.18 0.52 -6.82
C THR A 55 -5.55 -0.94 -6.64
N LEU A 56 -4.79 -1.87 -7.22
CA LEU A 56 -5.04 -3.31 -7.09
C LEU A 56 -4.90 -3.79 -5.65
N ALA A 57 -3.88 -3.31 -4.92
CA ALA A 57 -3.68 -3.66 -3.53
C ALA A 57 -4.79 -3.11 -2.62
N PHE A 58 -5.38 -1.97 -2.98
CA PHE A 58 -6.43 -1.31 -2.19
C PHE A 58 -7.85 -1.80 -2.51
N ALA A 59 -8.08 -2.33 -3.71
CA ALA A 59 -9.41 -2.69 -4.20
C ALA A 59 -10.12 -3.75 -3.33
N GLY A 60 -9.35 -4.69 -2.75
CA GLY A 60 -9.91 -5.73 -1.88
C GLY A 60 -8.85 -6.74 -1.43
N PRO A 61 -9.25 -7.74 -0.64
CA PRO A 61 -8.41 -8.91 -0.39
C PRO A 61 -8.07 -9.62 -1.71
N PRO A 62 -6.86 -10.19 -1.87
CA PRO A 62 -6.44 -10.80 -3.14
C PRO A 62 -7.28 -12.00 -3.55
N GLU A 63 -7.97 -12.65 -2.62
CA GLU A 63 -8.87 -13.78 -2.87
C GLU A 63 -10.24 -13.39 -3.44
N ASP A 64 -10.63 -12.12 -3.31
CA ASP A 64 -11.93 -11.62 -3.76
C ASP A 64 -11.88 -11.13 -5.23
N ASP A 65 -13.00 -11.24 -5.92
CA ASP A 65 -13.17 -10.63 -7.23
C ASP A 65 -13.20 -9.10 -7.12
N ILE A 66 -12.55 -8.41 -8.05
CA ILE A 66 -12.48 -6.94 -8.10
C ILE A 66 -13.21 -6.48 -9.36
N ASP A 67 -14.22 -5.62 -9.25
CA ASP A 67 -14.77 -4.94 -10.42
C ASP A 67 -13.98 -3.66 -10.72
N TRP A 68 -13.42 -3.60 -11.94
CA TRP A 68 -12.62 -2.43 -12.36
C TRP A 68 -13.45 -1.14 -12.41
N ALA A 69 -14.76 -1.26 -12.62
CA ALA A 69 -15.67 -0.11 -12.59
C ALA A 69 -15.77 0.55 -11.20
N ASP A 70 -15.49 -0.20 -10.13
CA ASP A 70 -15.59 0.29 -8.75
C ASP A 70 -14.28 0.87 -8.21
N VAL A 71 -13.15 0.73 -8.94
CA VAL A 71 -11.84 1.22 -8.48
C VAL A 71 -11.49 2.57 -9.12
N SER A 72 -10.60 3.32 -8.46
CA SER A 72 -10.17 4.64 -8.93
C SER A 72 -8.64 4.75 -8.96
N VAL A 73 -8.06 4.53 -10.12
CA VAL A 73 -6.60 4.73 -10.33
C VAL A 73 -6.20 6.19 -10.07
N GLN A 74 -7.04 7.14 -10.50
CA GLN A 74 -6.83 8.56 -10.19
C GLN A 74 -6.84 8.84 -8.68
N GLY A 75 -7.67 8.12 -7.90
CA GLY A 75 -7.70 8.21 -6.44
C GLY A 75 -6.36 7.78 -5.83
N SER A 76 -5.81 6.67 -6.30
CA SER A 76 -4.49 6.18 -5.89
C SER A 76 -3.36 7.13 -6.28
N ALA A 77 -3.38 7.68 -7.48
CA ALA A 77 -2.41 8.69 -7.92
C ALA A 77 -2.45 9.96 -7.03
N LYS A 78 -3.65 10.43 -6.67
CA LYS A 78 -3.81 11.56 -5.74
C LYS A 78 -3.30 11.22 -4.33
N PHE A 79 -3.50 9.99 -3.86
CA PHE A 79 -2.94 9.54 -2.59
C PHE A 79 -1.41 9.55 -2.62
N LEU A 80 -0.78 8.97 -3.64
CA LEU A 80 0.67 8.97 -3.81
C LEU A 80 1.25 10.39 -3.84
N ALA A 81 0.60 11.31 -4.57
CA ALA A 81 1.00 12.71 -4.60
C ALA A 81 0.89 13.40 -3.23
N ARG A 82 -0.07 13.00 -2.37
CA ARG A 82 -0.16 13.51 -1.00
C ARG A 82 0.93 12.93 -0.10
N ALA A 83 1.23 11.64 -0.22
CA ALA A 83 2.33 11.00 0.50
C ALA A 83 3.67 11.64 0.15
N TRP A 84 3.91 11.90 -1.15
CA TRP A 84 5.10 12.61 -1.61
C TRP A 84 5.23 14.00 -0.98
N ARG A 85 4.16 14.81 -0.98
CA ARG A 85 4.17 16.14 -0.36
C ARG A 85 4.44 16.11 1.14
N VAL A 86 3.95 15.09 1.86
CA VAL A 86 4.30 14.92 3.28
C VAL A 86 5.79 14.71 3.45
N ALA A 87 6.42 13.88 2.62
CA ALA A 87 7.86 13.64 2.69
C ALA A 87 8.68 14.88 2.31
N ASP A 88 8.24 15.64 1.31
CA ASP A 88 8.90 16.86 0.81
C ASP A 88 8.85 18.00 1.85
N ASP A 89 7.78 18.08 2.63
CA ASP A 89 7.61 19.12 3.66
C ASP A 89 8.37 18.85 4.97
N VAL A 90 8.99 17.68 5.16
CA VAL A 90 9.75 17.37 6.38
C VAL A 90 10.97 18.27 6.52
N ALA A 91 10.98 19.10 7.57
CA ALA A 91 12.04 20.08 7.80
C ALA A 91 13.06 19.72 8.91
N SER A 92 12.81 18.65 9.68
CA SER A 92 13.77 18.16 10.68
C SER A 92 14.99 17.50 10.05
N ALA A 93 16.14 17.53 10.72
CA ALA A 93 17.36 16.88 10.23
C ALA A 93 17.25 15.35 10.22
N PRO A 94 17.91 14.64 9.29
CA PRO A 94 18.09 13.20 9.39
C PRO A 94 18.76 12.80 10.71
N GLY A 95 18.29 11.70 11.32
CA GLY A 95 18.81 11.23 12.61
C GLY A 95 18.30 12.00 13.83
N ALA A 96 17.26 12.81 13.68
CA ALA A 96 16.59 13.44 14.81
C ALA A 96 16.10 12.40 15.83
N ASP A 97 16.15 12.73 17.12
CA ASP A 97 15.58 11.87 18.16
C ASP A 97 14.04 11.92 18.09
N PHE A 98 13.45 10.88 17.54
CA PHE A 98 11.99 10.78 17.40
C PHE A 98 11.27 10.83 18.75
N ALA A 99 11.91 10.42 19.86
CA ALA A 99 11.30 10.45 21.18
C ALA A 99 11.04 11.88 21.68
N ALA A 100 11.73 12.86 21.11
CA ALA A 100 11.51 14.29 21.42
C ALA A 100 10.32 14.90 20.65
N GLY A 101 9.74 14.18 19.69
CA GLY A 101 8.63 14.66 18.87
C GLY A 101 7.25 14.53 19.53
N ASP A 102 6.23 14.99 18.81
CA ASP A 102 4.84 14.96 19.26
C ASP A 102 4.36 13.53 19.61
N ALA A 103 3.93 13.36 20.86
CA ALA A 103 3.59 12.04 21.40
C ALA A 103 2.31 11.44 20.79
N GLU A 104 1.36 12.26 20.33
CA GLU A 104 0.12 11.79 19.72
C GLU A 104 0.39 11.26 18.30
N LEU A 105 1.12 12.01 17.49
CA LEU A 105 1.54 11.57 16.15
C LEU A 105 2.39 10.30 16.22
N ARG A 106 3.34 10.25 17.16
CA ARG A 106 4.16 9.05 17.38
C ARG A 106 3.32 7.83 17.74
N ARG A 107 2.36 7.98 18.64
CA ARG A 107 1.45 6.88 19.00
C ARG A 107 0.70 6.36 17.77
N HIS A 108 0.20 7.26 16.93
CA HIS A 108 -0.49 6.89 15.69
C HIS A 108 0.45 6.13 14.74
N THR A 109 1.66 6.63 14.54
CA THR A 109 2.69 5.97 13.71
C THR A 109 3.04 4.57 14.24
N HIS A 110 3.21 4.43 15.55
CA HIS A 110 3.55 3.13 16.16
C HIS A 110 2.39 2.13 16.13
N HIS A 111 1.13 2.56 16.11
CA HIS A 111 0.00 1.67 15.84
C HIS A 111 0.07 1.10 14.42
N LEU A 112 0.37 1.94 13.42
CA LEU A 112 0.58 1.47 12.06
C LEU A 112 1.73 0.45 11.97
N LEU A 113 2.88 0.76 12.60
CA LEU A 113 4.04 -0.14 12.63
C LEU A 113 3.74 -1.49 13.31
N ALA A 114 2.94 -1.48 14.37
CA ALA A 114 2.56 -2.70 15.09
C ALA A 114 1.59 -3.57 14.28
N ASP A 115 0.66 -2.96 13.54
CA ASP A 115 -0.38 -3.66 12.80
C ASP A 115 0.11 -4.17 11.42
N ALA A 116 0.97 -3.41 10.74
CA ALA A 116 1.32 -3.64 9.34
C ALA A 116 1.93 -5.04 9.08
N PRO A 117 2.86 -5.59 9.87
CA PRO A 117 3.43 -6.90 9.60
C PRO A 117 2.37 -8.01 9.57
N GLY A 118 1.51 -8.08 10.59
CA GLY A 118 0.45 -9.08 10.66
C GLY A 118 -0.58 -8.94 9.53
N LEU A 119 -0.91 -7.71 9.13
CA LEU A 119 -1.80 -7.47 8.00
C LEU A 119 -1.18 -7.95 6.68
N VAL A 120 0.12 -7.72 6.46
CA VAL A 120 0.84 -8.18 5.27
C VAL A 120 0.93 -9.71 5.25
N GLU A 121 1.28 -10.35 6.36
CA GLU A 121 1.36 -11.81 6.49
C GLU A 121 0.02 -12.50 6.18
N HIS A 122 -1.09 -11.83 6.48
CA HIS A 122 -2.45 -12.33 6.21
C HIS A 122 -3.06 -11.77 4.92
N TYR A 123 -2.26 -11.22 4.02
CA TYR A 123 -2.67 -10.66 2.73
C TYR A 123 -3.76 -9.56 2.82
N LYS A 124 -3.87 -8.85 3.95
CA LYS A 124 -4.83 -7.74 4.13
C LYS A 124 -4.26 -6.41 3.60
N PHE A 125 -3.80 -6.42 2.35
CA PHE A 125 -3.12 -5.29 1.71
C PHE A 125 -4.02 -4.05 1.63
N ASN A 126 -5.29 -4.23 1.35
CA ASN A 126 -6.28 -3.16 1.32
C ASN A 126 -6.38 -2.42 2.66
N VAL A 127 -6.28 -3.14 3.77
CA VAL A 127 -6.28 -2.56 5.12
C VAL A 127 -4.99 -1.78 5.36
N VAL A 128 -3.82 -2.31 4.94
CA VAL A 128 -2.54 -1.60 5.05
C VAL A 128 -2.58 -0.29 4.27
N VAL A 129 -3.07 -0.30 3.04
CA VAL A 129 -3.20 0.91 2.21
C VAL A 129 -4.17 1.92 2.85
N ALA A 130 -5.30 1.46 3.40
CA ALA A 130 -6.21 2.32 4.13
C ALA A 130 -5.54 2.98 5.36
N ARG A 131 -4.76 2.23 6.13
CA ARG A 131 -3.98 2.75 7.27
C ARG A 131 -2.91 3.76 6.83
N LEU A 132 -2.25 3.51 5.70
CA LEU A 132 -1.31 4.47 5.11
C LEU A 132 -2.02 5.77 4.69
N MET A 133 -3.20 5.70 4.10
CA MET A 133 -3.99 6.88 3.75
C MET A 133 -4.35 7.71 4.98
N ASP A 134 -4.73 7.04 6.07
CA ASP A 134 -5.01 7.70 7.35
C ASP A 134 -3.74 8.32 7.95
N GLN A 135 -2.60 7.59 7.96
CA GLN A 135 -1.33 8.12 8.43
C GLN A 135 -0.89 9.37 7.66
N VAL A 136 -1.02 9.37 6.33
CA VAL A 136 -0.73 10.56 5.49
C VAL A 136 -1.61 11.75 5.89
N ASN A 137 -2.89 11.53 6.17
CA ASN A 137 -3.81 12.59 6.58
C ASN A 137 -3.45 13.15 7.97
N VAL A 138 -3.16 12.27 8.94
CA VAL A 138 -2.76 12.67 10.30
C VAL A 138 -1.45 13.43 10.28
N THR A 139 -0.46 12.94 9.52
CA THR A 139 0.84 13.61 9.38
C THR A 139 0.69 14.99 8.70
N ARG A 140 -0.12 15.08 7.64
CA ARG A 140 -0.42 16.36 6.99
C ARG A 140 -1.02 17.36 7.98
N LYS A 141 -2.01 16.91 8.78
CA LYS A 141 -2.61 17.76 9.82
C LYS A 141 -1.59 18.22 10.87
N ALA A 142 -0.66 17.35 11.28
CA ALA A 142 0.41 17.71 12.21
C ALA A 142 1.34 18.78 11.62
N ILE A 143 1.77 18.64 10.35
CA ILE A 143 2.58 19.64 9.63
C ILE A 143 1.87 21.00 9.58
N ASP A 144 0.56 21.02 9.33
CA ASP A 144 -0.25 22.23 9.18
C ASP A 144 -0.70 22.85 10.52
N SER A 145 -0.39 22.21 11.65
CA SER A 145 -0.75 22.61 13.00
C SER A 145 0.44 23.22 13.77
N GLY A 146 0.26 23.39 15.08
CA GLY A 146 1.31 23.84 15.99
C GLY A 146 2.46 22.84 16.19
N VAL A 147 2.33 21.57 15.76
CA VAL A 147 3.42 20.58 15.74
C VAL A 147 4.47 21.03 14.72
N GLY A 148 4.09 21.21 13.48
CA GLY A 148 4.91 21.77 12.40
C GLY A 148 5.86 20.80 11.74
N PRO A 149 6.42 21.16 10.55
CA PRO A 149 7.22 20.28 9.71
C PRO A 149 8.60 19.92 10.28
N ALA A 150 9.09 20.66 11.26
CA ALA A 150 10.38 20.42 11.89
C ALA A 150 10.33 19.43 13.07
N ASP A 151 9.13 19.03 13.49
CA ASP A 151 8.96 18.07 14.57
C ASP A 151 9.53 16.70 14.22
N PRO A 152 10.35 16.07 15.12
CA PRO A 152 10.90 14.74 14.87
C PRO A 152 9.87 13.64 14.60
N ALA A 153 8.67 13.72 15.19
CA ALA A 153 7.59 12.76 14.94
C ALA A 153 7.04 12.85 13.52
N VAL A 154 7.09 14.02 12.89
CA VAL A 154 6.70 14.21 11.49
C VAL A 154 7.67 13.46 10.58
N ARG A 155 8.98 13.51 10.86
CA ARG A 155 9.97 12.72 10.14
C ARG A 155 9.77 11.21 10.33
N GLU A 156 9.62 10.76 11.59
CA GLU A 156 9.36 9.36 11.90
C GLU A 156 8.14 8.84 11.12
N SER A 157 7.06 9.60 11.08
CA SER A 157 5.87 9.28 10.34
C SER A 157 6.11 9.21 8.83
N ALA A 158 6.81 10.20 8.25
CA ALA A 158 7.11 10.24 6.83
C ALA A 158 8.01 9.07 6.40
N GLU A 159 9.03 8.73 7.17
CA GLU A 159 9.89 7.58 6.93
C GLU A 159 9.11 6.26 7.05
N THR A 160 8.23 6.14 8.03
CA THR A 160 7.33 4.98 8.19
C THR A 160 6.39 4.84 6.99
N ILE A 161 5.78 5.93 6.52
CA ILE A 161 4.94 5.94 5.32
C ILE A 161 5.76 5.44 4.12
N ALA A 162 6.96 5.97 3.90
CA ALA A 162 7.80 5.59 2.78
C ALA A 162 8.18 4.10 2.81
N VAL A 163 8.59 3.59 3.97
CA VAL A 163 8.97 2.18 4.15
C VAL A 163 7.80 1.23 3.87
N ILE A 164 6.62 1.50 4.47
CA ILE A 164 5.47 0.60 4.27
C ILE A 164 4.89 0.76 2.85
N LEU A 165 4.85 1.98 2.32
CA LEU A 165 4.36 2.25 0.96
C LEU A 165 5.22 1.57 -0.10
N SER A 166 6.52 1.38 0.12
CA SER A 166 7.43 0.71 -0.82
C SER A 166 7.07 -0.76 -1.11
N LEU A 167 6.16 -1.37 -0.33
CA LEU A 167 5.60 -2.69 -0.65
C LEU A 167 4.61 -2.63 -1.82
N PHE A 168 4.00 -1.47 -2.07
CA PHE A 168 2.90 -1.29 -3.01
C PHE A 168 3.25 -0.37 -4.19
N ALA A 169 4.19 0.56 -4.00
CA ALA A 169 4.54 1.58 -4.99
C ALA A 169 6.04 1.77 -5.14
#